data_1802ec0de0cf0bc07ceb2a8b940b1e93
#
_entry.id   1802ec0de0cf0bc07ceb2a8b940b1e93
#
_cell.length_a   1.000
_cell.length_b   1.000
_cell.length_c   1.000
_cell.angle_alpha   90.00
_cell.angle_beta   90.00
_cell.angle_gamma   90.00
#
_symmetry.space_group_name_H-M   'P 1'
#
loop_
_entity.id
_entity.type
_entity.pdbx_description
1 polymer ?
#
loop_
_entity_poly.entity_id
_entity_poly.type
_entity_poly.pdbx_seq_one_letter_code
_entity_poly.pdbx_strand_id
1 'polypeptide(L)'
;MKKRLITILILIAAMLFAGCSQVRKAPDNEGIYGTWYEAVSDSVTTYIFYGDNTWTAFDSRDAENVEYYEYKYDGFNGTLLLQDMEYEAVLDETTLKLSGEGGEDIELYRDMEEAKLADPYYYSSEEFTGSIKDKDGWCIKDGVLYAYRGTAEEVTVPAGVTEIYANAFSGDFGYGAELKQVIVPGSVKKIDEGAFAFTNADIIYIEEGVETIGARAFSDSYIDEIHFPESVTEAGAGILETEEGLRDAKIYVIDGSYMQEYFKKNIPYGEPEIISASVCRQEKQ
;
A
#
# COMPACT_ATOMS: atom_id res chain seq x y z
N MET A 1 -27.97 7.90 12.08
CA MET A 1 -27.74 7.14 13.31
C MET A 1 -26.37 6.42 13.33
N LYS A 2 -25.82 5.92 12.21
CA LYS A 2 -24.50 5.27 12.16
C LYS A 2 -23.32 6.23 12.45
N LYS A 3 -23.34 7.47 11.96
CA LYS A 3 -22.28 8.46 12.22
C LYS A 3 -22.12 8.84 13.71
N ARG A 4 -23.19 8.83 14.50
CA ARG A 4 -23.11 9.08 15.94
C ARG A 4 -22.54 7.93 16.76
N LEU A 5 -22.60 6.70 16.24
CA LEU A 5 -22.02 5.54 16.91
C LEU A 5 -20.50 5.49 16.77
N ILE A 6 -19.97 5.91 15.61
CA ILE A 6 -18.51 5.94 15.35
C ILE A 6 -17.86 7.04 16.22
N THR A 7 -18.49 8.21 16.33
CA THR A 7 -17.99 9.28 17.21
C THR A 7 -17.99 8.86 18.69
N ILE A 8 -18.94 8.02 19.10
CA ILE A 8 -19.00 7.48 20.47
C ILE A 8 -17.94 6.38 20.66
N LEU A 9 -17.61 5.58 19.65
CA LEU A 9 -16.55 4.58 19.76
C LEU A 9 -15.14 5.23 19.81
N ILE A 10 -14.92 6.30 19.07
CA ILE A 10 -13.66 7.08 19.13
C ILE A 10 -13.53 7.75 20.53
N LEU A 11 -14.62 8.26 21.09
CA LEU A 11 -14.64 8.77 22.47
C LEU A 11 -14.44 7.65 23.51
N ILE A 12 -14.90 6.44 23.24
CA ILE A 12 -14.72 5.28 24.12
C ILE A 12 -13.28 4.71 23.97
N ALA A 13 -12.68 4.71 22.80
CA ALA A 13 -11.28 4.38 22.61
C ALA A 13 -10.38 5.39 23.37
N ALA A 14 -10.63 6.68 23.23
CA ALA A 14 -9.95 7.70 24.04
C ALA A 14 -10.22 7.58 25.56
N MET A 15 -11.32 6.94 25.97
CA MET A 15 -11.62 6.66 27.39
C MET A 15 -11.12 5.30 27.88
N LEU A 16 -10.94 4.31 27.03
CA LEU A 16 -10.36 3.01 27.42
C LEU A 16 -8.84 3.07 27.58
N PHE A 17 -8.18 4.06 26.98
CA PHE A 17 -6.79 4.43 27.28
C PHE A 17 -6.66 5.33 28.53
N ALA A 18 -7.72 5.56 29.28
CA ALA A 18 -7.75 6.36 30.51
C ALA A 18 -6.99 5.76 31.72
N GLY A 19 -6.10 4.80 31.48
CA GLY A 19 -5.00 4.49 32.40
C GLY A 19 -3.80 5.43 32.22
N CYS A 20 -3.70 6.13 31.09
CA CYS A 20 -2.67 7.13 30.83
C CYS A 20 -3.20 8.53 31.15
N SER A 21 -2.81 9.08 32.29
CA SER A 21 -3.35 10.32 32.88
C SER A 21 -2.88 11.62 32.19
N GLN A 22 -2.47 11.60 30.92
CA GLN A 22 -1.76 12.73 30.33
C GLN A 22 -2.35 13.34 29.05
N VAL A 23 -3.15 12.63 28.28
CA VAL A 23 -3.71 13.23 27.05
C VAL A 23 -4.87 14.15 27.43
N ARG A 24 -4.73 15.45 27.16
CA ARG A 24 -5.80 16.43 27.32
C ARG A 24 -6.95 16.11 26.34
N LYS A 25 -8.17 16.52 26.69
CA LYS A 25 -9.29 16.43 25.73
C LYS A 25 -8.95 17.27 24.51
N ALA A 26 -9.01 16.66 23.32
CA ALA A 26 -8.85 17.36 22.05
C ALA A 26 -9.92 18.47 21.93
N PRO A 27 -9.56 19.65 21.41
CA PRO A 27 -10.52 20.71 21.11
C PRO A 27 -11.46 20.30 19.97
N ASP A 28 -12.54 21.07 19.78
CA ASP A 28 -13.40 20.90 18.61
C ASP A 28 -12.61 21.31 17.34
N ASN A 29 -12.86 20.62 16.23
CA ASN A 29 -12.17 20.86 14.97
C ASN A 29 -12.62 22.19 14.35
N GLU A 30 -11.76 23.21 14.41
CA GLU A 30 -12.00 24.53 13.81
C GLU A 30 -10.65 25.10 13.32
N GLY A 31 -10.53 25.39 12.04
CA GLY A 31 -9.28 25.82 11.45
C GLY A 31 -8.19 24.77 11.66
N ILE A 32 -7.03 25.18 12.19
CA ILE A 32 -5.94 24.24 12.52
C ILE A 32 -6.22 23.44 13.82
N TYR A 33 -7.09 23.93 14.70
CA TYR A 33 -7.35 23.28 15.98
C TYR A 33 -8.03 21.92 15.83
N GLY A 34 -7.78 21.04 16.80
CA GLY A 34 -8.37 19.73 16.87
C GLY A 34 -7.41 18.60 16.51
N THR A 35 -7.97 17.48 16.13
CA THR A 35 -7.25 16.25 15.84
C THR A 35 -7.03 16.08 14.36
N TRP A 36 -5.81 15.67 14.00
CA TRP A 36 -5.36 15.35 12.67
C TRP A 36 -4.65 14.00 12.67
N TYR A 37 -4.62 13.35 11.53
CA TYR A 37 -4.05 12.02 11.36
C TYR A 37 -3.12 11.98 10.16
N GLU A 38 -1.99 11.29 10.33
CA GLU A 38 -1.08 10.91 9.28
C GLU A 38 -0.89 9.40 9.35
N ALA A 39 -1.09 8.70 8.24
CA ALA A 39 -0.76 7.29 8.17
C ALA A 39 0.61 7.15 7.48
N VAL A 40 1.53 6.43 8.13
CA VAL A 40 2.86 6.13 7.61
C VAL A 40 3.12 4.64 7.80
N SER A 41 3.14 3.92 6.70
CA SER A 41 3.38 2.47 6.67
C SER A 41 2.39 1.68 7.53
N ASP A 42 2.80 1.25 8.71
CA ASP A 42 2.04 0.37 9.60
C ASP A 42 1.48 1.09 10.83
N SER A 43 1.54 2.43 10.84
CA SER A 43 1.09 3.22 11.98
C SER A 43 0.30 4.46 11.59
N VAL A 44 -0.48 4.94 12.53
CA VAL A 44 -1.17 6.23 12.42
C VAL A 44 -0.64 7.14 13.51
N THR A 45 -0.03 8.25 13.10
CA THR A 45 0.34 9.33 14.00
C THR A 45 -0.84 10.26 14.20
N THR A 46 -1.18 10.52 15.45
CA THR A 46 -2.23 11.46 15.83
C THR A 46 -1.59 12.77 16.26
N TYR A 47 -1.96 13.85 15.61
CA TYR A 47 -1.56 15.21 15.92
C TYR A 47 -2.75 15.94 16.55
N ILE A 48 -2.51 16.67 17.65
CA ILE A 48 -3.56 17.48 18.29
C ILE A 48 -3.03 18.89 18.52
N PHE A 49 -3.70 19.87 17.88
CA PHE A 49 -3.42 21.29 18.08
C PHE A 49 -4.47 21.89 19.03
N TYR A 50 -4.00 22.43 20.16
CA TYR A 50 -4.84 23.01 21.20
C TYR A 50 -4.97 24.52 21.05
N GLY A 51 -6.08 25.09 21.49
CA GLY A 51 -6.34 26.54 21.45
C GLY A 51 -5.46 27.39 22.37
N ASP A 52 -4.64 26.76 23.22
CA ASP A 52 -3.64 27.44 24.07
C ASP A 52 -2.25 27.53 23.40
N ASN A 53 -2.19 27.31 22.08
CA ASN A 53 -0.97 27.28 21.28
C ASN A 53 0.00 26.14 21.65
N THR A 54 -0.51 25.06 22.23
CA THR A 54 0.26 23.83 22.41
C THR A 54 -0.21 22.75 21.44
N TRP A 55 0.69 21.86 21.05
CA TRP A 55 0.38 20.71 20.23
C TRP A 55 1.07 19.46 20.77
N THR A 56 0.61 18.32 20.33
CA THR A 56 1.25 17.03 20.59
C THR A 56 1.09 16.12 19.38
N ALA A 57 2.02 15.16 19.25
CA ALA A 57 1.90 14.06 18.32
C ALA A 57 2.26 12.76 19.03
N PHE A 58 1.55 11.69 18.70
CA PHE A 58 1.85 10.37 19.22
C PHE A 58 1.42 9.30 18.23
N ASP A 59 2.21 8.25 18.14
CA ASP A 59 1.88 7.05 17.38
C ASP A 59 0.79 6.25 18.11
N SER A 60 -0.11 5.65 17.36
CA SER A 60 -1.21 4.82 17.89
C SER A 60 -0.73 3.64 18.76
N ARG A 61 0.54 3.22 18.57
CA ARG A 61 1.18 2.12 19.32
C ARG A 61 1.89 2.57 20.61
N ASP A 62 2.20 3.86 20.75
CA ASP A 62 2.95 4.40 21.91
C ASP A 62 2.32 5.71 22.42
N ALA A 63 1.13 5.59 22.99
CA ALA A 63 0.43 6.73 23.59
C ALA A 63 0.76 6.96 25.08
N GLU A 64 1.75 6.26 25.64
CA GLU A 64 2.02 6.31 27.08
C GLU A 64 2.83 7.55 27.51
N ASN A 65 3.64 8.13 26.63
CA ASN A 65 4.54 9.25 26.91
C ASN A 65 4.26 10.42 25.97
N VAL A 66 3.17 11.14 26.22
CA VAL A 66 2.78 12.29 25.39
C VAL A 66 3.45 13.56 25.88
N GLU A 67 4.26 14.17 25.04
CA GLU A 67 4.88 15.48 25.28
C GLU A 67 4.07 16.58 24.57
N TYR A 68 4.05 17.77 25.17
CA TYR A 68 3.35 18.92 24.63
C TYR A 68 4.38 19.99 24.27
N TYR A 69 4.24 20.54 23.06
CA TYR A 69 5.12 21.56 22.50
C TYR A 69 4.34 22.82 22.16
N GLU A 70 5.03 23.95 22.10
CA GLU A 70 4.43 25.20 21.62
C GLU A 70 4.41 25.24 20.09
N TYR A 71 3.38 25.88 19.52
CA TYR A 71 3.33 26.18 18.09
C TYR A 71 2.86 27.62 17.87
N LYS A 72 3.14 28.15 16.66
CA LYS A 72 2.60 29.42 16.20
C LYS A 72 2.03 29.22 14.80
N TYR A 73 0.79 29.57 14.63
CA TYR A 73 0.11 29.52 13.34
C TYR A 73 -0.28 30.92 12.90
N ASP A 74 0.18 31.34 11.73
CA ASP A 74 -0.23 32.57 11.04
C ASP A 74 -1.10 32.17 9.84
N GLY A 75 -2.41 32.12 10.05
CA GLY A 75 -3.36 31.78 9.00
C GLY A 75 -3.48 32.83 7.90
N PHE A 76 -2.97 34.05 8.10
CA PHE A 76 -2.94 35.08 7.06
C PHE A 76 -1.80 34.85 6.04
N ASN A 77 -0.62 34.48 6.55
CA ASN A 77 0.54 34.19 5.71
C ASN A 77 0.66 32.69 5.34
N GLY A 78 -0.18 31.83 5.93
CA GLY A 78 -0.13 30.38 5.70
C GLY A 78 1.14 29.76 6.27
N THR A 79 1.60 30.19 7.46
CA THR A 79 2.82 29.64 8.08
C THR A 79 2.50 28.98 9.41
N LEU A 80 3.16 27.85 9.68
CA LEU A 80 3.08 27.10 10.91
C LEU A 80 4.49 26.84 11.44
N LEU A 81 4.78 27.35 12.65
CA LEU A 81 6.01 27.06 13.36
C LEU A 81 5.74 25.96 14.38
N LEU A 82 6.36 24.80 14.20
CA LEU A 82 6.36 23.68 15.14
C LEU A 82 7.75 23.55 15.75
N GLN A 83 7.86 23.76 17.06
CA GLN A 83 9.16 23.87 17.73
C GLN A 83 10.04 24.94 17.02
N ASP A 84 11.11 24.54 16.39
CA ASP A 84 12.06 25.42 15.70
C ASP A 84 11.98 25.30 14.17
N MET A 85 11.00 24.56 13.64
CA MET A 85 10.81 24.36 12.20
C MET A 85 9.60 25.14 11.68
N GLU A 86 9.83 25.92 10.63
CA GLU A 86 8.78 26.68 9.94
C GLU A 86 8.30 25.94 8.71
N TYR A 87 6.98 25.83 8.57
CA TYR A 87 6.29 25.19 7.46
C TYR A 87 5.40 26.19 6.74
N GLU A 88 5.35 26.09 5.42
CA GLU A 88 4.22 26.61 4.66
C GLU A 88 3.02 25.70 4.92
N ALA A 89 1.92 26.27 5.39
CA ALA A 89 0.74 25.52 5.80
C ALA A 89 -0.45 25.85 4.92
N VAL A 90 -0.94 24.87 4.18
CA VAL A 90 -2.17 24.98 3.36
C VAL A 90 -3.28 24.18 4.04
N LEU A 91 -4.28 24.90 4.53
CA LEU A 91 -5.42 24.33 5.23
C LEU A 91 -6.64 24.28 4.30
N ASP A 92 -7.23 23.09 4.17
CA ASP A 92 -8.53 22.84 3.55
C ASP A 92 -9.53 22.36 4.63
N GLU A 93 -10.79 22.08 4.27
CA GLU A 93 -11.81 21.62 5.21
C GLU A 93 -11.41 20.31 5.92
N THR A 94 -10.75 19.41 5.23
CA THR A 94 -10.40 18.06 5.70
C THR A 94 -8.92 17.75 5.73
N THR A 95 -8.06 18.60 5.13
CA THR A 95 -6.63 18.38 5.01
C THR A 95 -5.80 19.56 5.48
N LEU A 96 -4.61 19.28 6.03
CA LEU A 96 -3.57 20.25 6.35
C LEU A 96 -2.27 19.77 5.74
N LYS A 97 -1.77 20.49 4.73
CA LYS A 97 -0.49 20.21 4.08
C LYS A 97 0.58 21.13 4.65
N LEU A 98 1.69 20.54 5.05
CA LEU A 98 2.84 21.24 5.62
C LEU A 98 4.06 20.99 4.73
N SER A 99 4.66 22.06 4.20
CA SER A 99 5.87 21.99 3.39
C SER A 99 6.99 22.77 4.08
N GLY A 100 8.10 22.12 4.42
CA GLY A 100 9.24 22.68 5.15
C GLY A 100 10.53 22.79 4.33
N GLU A 101 11.44 23.69 4.75
CA GLU A 101 12.81 23.74 4.21
C GLU A 101 13.58 22.52 4.70
N GLY A 102 13.61 21.44 3.91
CA GLY A 102 14.36 20.23 4.26
C GLY A 102 13.78 18.95 3.67
N GLY A 103 12.57 19.02 3.09
CA GLY A 103 12.14 18.06 2.07
C GLY A 103 11.19 16.99 2.49
N GLU A 104 10.59 16.98 3.66
CA GLU A 104 9.44 16.11 3.91
C GLU A 104 8.18 16.97 3.99
N ASP A 105 7.31 16.80 3.00
CA ASP A 105 5.97 17.33 3.03
C ASP A 105 5.11 16.40 3.91
N ILE A 106 4.34 16.99 4.83
CA ILE A 106 3.45 16.26 5.71
C ILE A 106 2.02 16.59 5.29
N GLU A 107 1.21 15.58 5.04
CA GLU A 107 -0.21 15.75 4.76
C GLU A 107 -1.05 15.11 5.87
N LEU A 108 -1.79 15.95 6.59
CA LEU A 108 -2.62 15.56 7.73
C LEU A 108 -4.10 15.59 7.36
N TYR A 109 -4.86 14.63 7.85
CA TYR A 109 -6.28 14.44 7.54
C TYR A 109 -7.14 14.55 8.80
N ARG A 110 -8.34 15.13 8.68
CA ARG A 110 -9.33 15.18 9.76
C ARG A 110 -9.97 13.82 10.05
N ASP A 111 -10.01 12.95 9.07
CA ASP A 111 -10.55 11.60 9.19
C ASP A 111 -9.41 10.57 9.12
N MET A 112 -9.39 9.65 10.06
CA MET A 112 -8.35 8.61 10.14
C MET A 112 -8.40 7.66 8.94
N GLU A 113 -9.60 7.36 8.42
CA GLU A 113 -9.73 6.48 7.26
C GLU A 113 -9.28 7.18 5.98
N GLU A 114 -9.48 8.51 5.86
CA GLU A 114 -8.91 9.30 4.77
C GLU A 114 -7.39 9.32 4.83
N ALA A 115 -6.79 9.48 6.02
CA ALA A 115 -5.34 9.40 6.20
C ALA A 115 -4.77 8.04 5.77
N LYS A 116 -5.44 6.96 6.16
CA LYS A 116 -5.05 5.59 5.76
C LYS A 116 -5.15 5.37 4.26
N LEU A 117 -6.18 5.94 3.61
CA LEU A 117 -6.36 5.86 2.15
C LEU A 117 -5.25 6.60 1.39
N ALA A 118 -4.66 7.61 1.99
CA ALA A 118 -3.60 8.42 1.40
C ALA A 118 -2.23 7.72 1.44
N ASP A 119 -2.00 6.83 2.42
CA ASP A 119 -0.77 6.05 2.50
C ASP A 119 -0.96 4.65 1.88
N PRO A 120 -0.44 4.42 0.66
CA PRO A 120 -0.56 3.12 0.00
C PRO A 120 0.09 1.97 0.79
N TYR A 121 1.09 2.26 1.61
CA TYR A 121 1.78 1.22 2.40
C TYR A 121 0.98 0.78 3.62
N TYR A 122 0.06 1.61 4.14
CA TYR A 122 -0.80 1.21 5.26
C TYR A 122 -1.61 -0.05 4.95
N TYR A 123 -2.13 -0.18 3.75
CA TYR A 123 -2.91 -1.35 3.33
C TYR A 123 -2.09 -2.64 3.19
N SER A 124 -0.77 -2.54 3.13
CA SER A 124 0.15 -3.68 3.17
C SER A 124 0.59 -4.03 4.59
N SER A 125 0.25 -3.20 5.59
CA SER A 125 0.66 -3.39 6.99
C SER A 125 0.10 -4.67 7.60
N GLU A 126 0.79 -5.21 8.59
CA GLU A 126 0.33 -6.40 9.33
C GLU A 126 -0.97 -6.12 10.10
N GLU A 127 -1.14 -4.90 10.62
CA GLU A 127 -2.35 -4.48 11.32
C GLU A 127 -3.57 -4.56 10.40
N PHE A 128 -3.50 -3.92 9.23
CA PHE A 128 -4.61 -3.92 8.29
C PHE A 128 -4.86 -5.32 7.71
N THR A 129 -3.82 -5.95 7.15
CA THR A 129 -3.95 -7.27 6.51
C THR A 129 -4.36 -8.35 7.49
N GLY A 130 -3.87 -8.29 8.74
CA GLY A 130 -4.28 -9.19 9.81
C GLY A 130 -5.75 -9.05 10.18
N SER A 131 -6.32 -7.84 10.11
CA SER A 131 -7.72 -7.56 10.43
C SER A 131 -8.72 -8.13 9.41
N ILE A 132 -8.31 -8.31 8.16
CA ILE A 132 -9.15 -8.78 7.04
C ILE A 132 -8.74 -10.18 6.54
N LYS A 133 -7.73 -10.80 7.13
CA LYS A 133 -7.23 -12.11 6.72
C LYS A 133 -8.26 -13.20 6.95
N ASP A 134 -8.56 -13.98 5.91
CA ASP A 134 -9.40 -15.17 6.02
C ASP A 134 -8.61 -16.40 6.51
N LYS A 135 -9.30 -17.55 6.63
CA LYS A 135 -8.72 -18.81 7.11
C LYS A 135 -7.64 -19.38 6.16
N ASP A 136 -7.66 -19.04 4.89
CA ASP A 136 -6.74 -19.52 3.85
C ASP A 136 -5.59 -18.52 3.61
N GLY A 137 -5.59 -17.41 4.35
CA GLY A 137 -4.55 -16.38 4.31
C GLY A 137 -4.76 -15.26 3.30
N TRP A 138 -5.93 -15.19 2.68
CA TRP A 138 -6.27 -14.12 1.77
C TRP A 138 -6.74 -12.87 2.52
N CYS A 139 -6.11 -11.75 2.24
CA CYS A 139 -6.47 -10.44 2.79
C CYS A 139 -7.19 -9.64 1.71
N ILE A 140 -8.51 -9.84 1.57
CA ILE A 140 -9.33 -9.25 0.50
C ILE A 140 -10.38 -8.34 1.11
N LYS A 141 -10.51 -7.14 0.54
CA LYS A 141 -11.58 -6.19 0.88
C LYS A 141 -12.06 -5.49 -0.40
N ASP A 142 -13.35 -5.43 -0.61
CA ASP A 142 -14.01 -4.72 -1.73
C ASP A 142 -13.48 -5.09 -3.13
N GLY A 143 -13.09 -6.36 -3.34
CA GLY A 143 -12.55 -6.86 -4.60
C GLY A 143 -11.06 -6.58 -4.82
N VAL A 144 -10.37 -5.99 -3.85
CA VAL A 144 -8.92 -5.75 -3.87
C VAL A 144 -8.23 -6.78 -2.98
N LEU A 145 -7.19 -7.43 -3.51
CA LEU A 145 -6.30 -8.29 -2.75
C LEU A 145 -5.14 -7.45 -2.21
N TYR A 146 -5.12 -7.23 -0.92
CA TYR A 146 -4.09 -6.45 -0.23
C TYR A 146 -2.89 -7.27 0.20
N ALA A 147 -3.08 -8.54 0.54
CA ALA A 147 -1.98 -9.44 0.83
C ALA A 147 -2.39 -10.91 0.73
N TYR A 148 -1.43 -11.78 0.44
CA TYR A 148 -1.50 -13.20 0.71
C TYR A 148 -0.59 -13.56 1.89
N ARG A 149 -1.17 -14.14 2.94
CA ARG A 149 -0.48 -14.56 4.17
C ARG A 149 -0.80 -16.02 4.50
N GLY A 150 -1.06 -16.81 3.45
CA GLY A 150 -1.30 -18.25 3.54
C GLY A 150 0.00 -19.05 3.50
N THR A 151 -0.13 -20.36 3.61
CA THR A 151 0.99 -21.33 3.59
C THR A 151 0.90 -22.35 2.45
N ALA A 152 -0.07 -22.19 1.54
CA ALA A 152 -0.19 -23.06 0.39
C ALA A 152 0.90 -22.72 -0.65
N GLU A 153 1.53 -23.75 -1.20
CA GLU A 153 2.57 -23.60 -2.23
C GLU A 153 2.01 -23.34 -3.63
N GLU A 154 0.77 -23.76 -3.87
CA GLU A 154 0.05 -23.54 -5.14
C GLU A 154 -1.22 -22.76 -4.85
N VAL A 155 -1.37 -21.61 -5.46
CA VAL A 155 -2.50 -20.71 -5.18
C VAL A 155 -3.14 -20.18 -6.46
N THR A 156 -4.45 -20.01 -6.39
CA THR A 156 -5.22 -19.27 -7.39
C THR A 156 -5.88 -18.10 -6.69
N VAL A 157 -5.64 -16.88 -7.18
CA VAL A 157 -6.30 -15.69 -6.64
C VAL A 157 -7.81 -15.88 -6.67
N PRO A 158 -8.53 -15.64 -5.56
CA PRO A 158 -9.96 -15.94 -5.48
C PRO A 158 -10.81 -15.20 -6.50
N ALA A 159 -11.85 -15.87 -6.99
CA ALA A 159 -12.84 -15.26 -7.87
C ALA A 159 -13.49 -14.04 -7.20
N GLY A 160 -13.65 -12.95 -7.97
CA GLY A 160 -14.18 -11.69 -7.46
C GLY A 160 -13.10 -10.67 -7.07
N VAL A 161 -11.82 -11.07 -7.03
CA VAL A 161 -10.71 -10.11 -6.99
C VAL A 161 -10.58 -9.45 -8.35
N THR A 162 -10.58 -8.14 -8.37
CA THR A 162 -10.43 -7.30 -9.58
C THR A 162 -9.10 -6.56 -9.63
N GLU A 163 -8.44 -6.42 -8.50
CA GLU A 163 -7.16 -5.73 -8.35
C GLU A 163 -6.25 -6.44 -7.35
N ILE A 164 -4.98 -6.59 -7.70
CA ILE A 164 -3.93 -7.04 -6.78
C ILE A 164 -3.13 -5.80 -6.38
N TYR A 165 -3.18 -5.46 -5.11
CA TYR A 165 -2.59 -4.24 -4.57
C TYR A 165 -1.06 -4.31 -4.49
N ALA A 166 -0.43 -3.15 -4.32
CA ALA A 166 1.01 -3.04 -4.15
C ALA A 166 1.52 -3.97 -3.02
N ASN A 167 2.59 -4.71 -3.29
CA ASN A 167 3.24 -5.63 -2.37
C ASN A 167 2.36 -6.80 -1.86
N ALA A 168 1.24 -7.11 -2.51
CA ALA A 168 0.29 -8.14 -2.05
C ALA A 168 0.91 -9.54 -1.90
N PHE A 169 1.87 -9.89 -2.75
CA PHE A 169 2.63 -11.13 -2.70
C PHE A 169 4.09 -10.95 -2.29
N SER A 170 4.47 -9.74 -1.86
CA SER A 170 5.85 -9.45 -1.48
C SER A 170 6.33 -10.42 -0.41
N GLY A 171 7.47 -11.07 -0.69
CA GLY A 171 8.18 -11.93 0.24
C GLY A 171 8.99 -11.18 1.29
N ASP A 172 8.80 -9.86 1.40
CA ASP A 172 9.62 -9.02 2.24
C ASP A 172 9.63 -9.46 3.70
N PHE A 173 10.81 -9.45 4.30
CA PHE A 173 11.07 -9.78 5.70
C PHE A 173 10.72 -11.21 6.18
N GLY A 174 10.68 -12.21 5.30
CA GLY A 174 10.57 -13.62 5.68
C GLY A 174 9.13 -14.12 5.91
N TYR A 175 8.13 -13.38 5.47
CA TYR A 175 6.72 -13.76 5.53
C TYR A 175 6.15 -14.28 4.20
N GLY A 176 6.91 -14.24 3.12
CA GLY A 176 6.49 -14.80 1.83
C GLY A 176 6.44 -16.33 1.90
N ALA A 177 5.31 -16.94 1.54
CA ALA A 177 5.26 -18.35 1.27
C ALA A 177 6.22 -18.66 0.09
N GLU A 178 6.97 -19.77 0.16
CA GLU A 178 7.62 -20.33 -1.03
C GLU A 178 6.50 -20.86 -1.93
N LEU A 179 6.20 -20.11 -2.99
CA LEU A 179 5.12 -20.43 -3.91
C LEU A 179 5.66 -21.22 -5.09
N LYS A 180 5.11 -22.41 -5.34
CA LYS A 180 5.41 -23.17 -6.55
C LYS A 180 4.62 -22.64 -7.74
N GLN A 181 3.38 -22.23 -7.50
CA GLN A 181 2.53 -21.74 -8.56
C GLN A 181 1.57 -20.67 -8.07
N VAL A 182 1.46 -19.59 -8.83
CA VAL A 182 0.44 -18.58 -8.66
C VAL A 182 -0.37 -18.46 -9.95
N ILE A 183 -1.69 -18.57 -9.85
CA ILE A 183 -2.61 -18.29 -10.95
C ILE A 183 -3.35 -16.98 -10.65
N VAL A 184 -3.18 -16.02 -11.54
CA VAL A 184 -3.93 -14.75 -11.55
C VAL A 184 -5.04 -14.86 -12.56
N PRO A 185 -6.32 -15.04 -12.14
CA PRO A 185 -7.43 -15.27 -13.05
C PRO A 185 -7.83 -13.99 -13.78
N GLY A 186 -8.51 -14.12 -14.91
CA GLY A 186 -8.98 -13.00 -15.73
C GLY A 186 -10.06 -12.11 -15.10
N SER A 187 -10.52 -12.40 -13.88
CA SER A 187 -11.31 -11.46 -13.07
C SER A 187 -10.48 -10.28 -12.60
N VAL A 188 -9.19 -10.49 -12.36
CA VAL A 188 -8.22 -9.44 -12.04
C VAL A 188 -8.02 -8.57 -13.27
N LYS A 189 -8.21 -7.26 -13.14
CA LYS A 189 -8.00 -6.28 -14.21
C LYS A 189 -6.67 -5.56 -14.08
N LYS A 190 -6.21 -5.40 -12.86
CA LYS A 190 -5.01 -4.64 -12.55
C LYS A 190 -4.12 -5.39 -11.56
N ILE A 191 -2.85 -5.43 -11.88
CA ILE A 191 -1.77 -5.81 -10.98
C ILE A 191 -1.00 -4.51 -10.68
N ASP A 192 -0.97 -4.08 -9.43
CA ASP A 192 -0.36 -2.81 -9.03
C ASP A 192 1.17 -2.82 -9.02
N GLU A 193 1.74 -1.65 -8.79
CA GLU A 193 3.18 -1.46 -8.65
C GLU A 193 3.75 -2.37 -7.55
N GLY A 194 4.81 -3.11 -7.86
CA GLY A 194 5.47 -3.99 -6.90
C GLY A 194 4.60 -5.13 -6.34
N ALA A 195 3.44 -5.45 -6.90
CA ALA A 195 2.49 -6.42 -6.34
C ALA A 195 3.09 -7.79 -6.02
N PHE A 196 4.06 -8.23 -6.81
CA PHE A 196 4.83 -9.46 -6.65
C PHE A 196 6.32 -9.19 -6.42
N ALA A 197 6.72 -7.97 -6.05
CA ALA A 197 8.11 -7.68 -5.77
C ALA A 197 8.63 -8.57 -4.63
N PHE A 198 9.89 -9.02 -4.72
CA PHE A 198 10.53 -9.93 -3.76
C PHE A 198 9.78 -11.26 -3.55
N THR A 199 8.93 -11.66 -4.49
CA THR A 199 8.22 -12.95 -4.43
C THR A 199 9.17 -14.09 -4.81
N ASN A 200 9.06 -15.21 -4.10
CA ASN A 200 9.69 -16.47 -4.49
C ASN A 200 8.58 -17.40 -5.03
N ALA A 201 8.51 -17.53 -6.35
CA ALA A 201 7.51 -18.38 -7.01
C ALA A 201 8.11 -19.08 -8.24
N ASP A 202 7.96 -20.40 -8.34
CA ASP A 202 8.48 -21.11 -9.51
C ASP A 202 7.75 -20.66 -10.78
N ILE A 203 6.41 -20.60 -10.73
CA ILE A 203 5.60 -20.29 -11.91
C ILE A 203 4.49 -19.27 -11.58
N ILE A 204 4.34 -18.25 -12.43
CA ILE A 204 3.22 -17.32 -12.40
C ILE A 204 2.44 -17.39 -13.72
N TYR A 205 1.17 -17.75 -13.65
CA TYR A 205 0.23 -17.70 -14.78
C TYR A 205 -0.68 -16.49 -14.64
N ILE A 206 -0.62 -15.57 -15.60
CA ILE A 206 -1.55 -14.45 -15.73
C ILE A 206 -2.55 -14.83 -16.84
N GLU A 207 -3.82 -15.03 -16.47
CA GLU A 207 -4.86 -15.44 -17.41
C GLU A 207 -5.40 -14.27 -18.23
N GLU A 208 -6.06 -14.62 -19.35
CA GLU A 208 -6.76 -13.65 -20.18
C GLU A 208 -7.80 -12.86 -19.40
N GLY A 209 -7.76 -11.54 -19.53
CA GLY A 209 -8.62 -10.59 -18.82
C GLY A 209 -7.88 -9.61 -17.93
N VAL A 210 -6.61 -9.86 -17.62
CA VAL A 210 -5.73 -8.86 -16.98
C VAL A 210 -5.32 -7.81 -18.02
N GLU A 211 -5.52 -6.54 -17.70
CA GLU A 211 -5.37 -5.43 -18.66
C GLU A 211 -4.16 -4.54 -18.36
N THR A 212 -3.85 -4.34 -17.06
CA THR A 212 -2.80 -3.40 -16.63
C THR A 212 -1.84 -4.07 -15.65
N ILE A 213 -0.53 -3.84 -15.85
CA ILE A 213 0.54 -4.27 -14.95
C ILE A 213 1.34 -3.04 -14.53
N GLY A 214 1.41 -2.78 -13.22
CA GLY A 214 2.12 -1.66 -12.61
C GLY A 214 3.64 -1.72 -12.79
N ALA A 215 4.31 -0.61 -12.54
CA ALA A 215 5.77 -0.56 -12.56
C ALA A 215 6.34 -1.54 -11.53
N ARG A 216 7.47 -2.18 -11.86
CA ARG A 216 8.17 -3.11 -10.94
C ARG A 216 7.30 -4.22 -10.36
N ALA A 217 6.19 -4.56 -11.00
CA ALA A 217 5.21 -5.51 -10.47
C ALA A 217 5.81 -6.85 -10.01
N PHE A 218 6.90 -7.29 -10.64
CA PHE A 218 7.62 -8.52 -10.33
C PHE A 218 9.12 -8.26 -10.10
N SER A 219 9.51 -7.05 -9.66
CA SER A 219 10.92 -6.71 -9.43
C SER A 219 11.52 -7.54 -8.30
N ASP A 220 12.81 -7.79 -8.40
CA ASP A 220 13.61 -8.51 -7.40
C ASP A 220 13.01 -9.86 -6.96
N SER A 221 12.22 -10.48 -7.85
CA SER A 221 11.57 -11.77 -7.62
C SER A 221 12.38 -12.92 -8.15
N TYR A 222 12.29 -14.08 -7.51
CA TYR A 222 12.81 -15.35 -8.00
C TYR A 222 11.66 -16.09 -8.69
N ILE A 223 11.62 -16.02 -10.03
CA ILE A 223 10.57 -16.62 -10.88
C ILE A 223 11.24 -17.44 -11.98
N ASP A 224 10.91 -18.74 -12.06
CA ASP A 224 11.43 -19.59 -13.13
C ASP A 224 10.65 -19.43 -14.43
N GLU A 225 9.33 -19.30 -14.32
CA GLU A 225 8.43 -19.14 -15.48
C GLU A 225 7.33 -18.09 -15.20
N ILE A 226 7.12 -17.17 -16.13
CA ILE A 226 5.99 -16.23 -16.10
C ILE A 226 5.28 -16.17 -17.44
N HIS A 227 3.95 -16.23 -17.41
CA HIS A 227 3.10 -16.25 -18.59
C HIS A 227 2.23 -15.00 -18.64
N PHE A 228 2.35 -14.25 -19.73
CA PHE A 228 1.57 -13.03 -19.98
C PHE A 228 0.50 -13.26 -21.03
N PRO A 229 -0.77 -12.84 -20.78
CA PRO A 229 -1.86 -12.98 -21.72
C PRO A 229 -1.82 -11.92 -22.83
N GLU A 230 -2.67 -12.11 -23.86
CA GLU A 230 -2.86 -11.12 -24.93
C GLU A 230 -3.60 -9.86 -24.44
N SER A 231 -4.44 -10.01 -23.41
CA SER A 231 -5.29 -8.94 -22.88
C SER A 231 -4.55 -7.78 -22.25
N VAL A 232 -3.28 -7.93 -21.88
CA VAL A 232 -2.48 -6.83 -21.33
C VAL A 232 -2.25 -5.76 -22.37
N THR A 233 -2.67 -4.51 -22.07
CA THR A 233 -2.55 -3.35 -22.95
C THR A 233 -1.65 -2.25 -22.39
N GLU A 234 -1.31 -2.37 -21.10
CA GLU A 234 -0.47 -1.39 -20.40
C GLU A 234 0.47 -2.10 -19.41
N ALA A 235 1.75 -1.73 -19.44
CA ALA A 235 2.73 -2.19 -18.46
C ALA A 235 3.66 -1.02 -18.06
N GLY A 236 3.89 -0.89 -16.76
CA GLY A 236 4.80 0.10 -16.20
C GLY A 236 6.27 -0.21 -16.50
N ALA A 237 7.16 0.67 -16.07
CA ALA A 237 8.59 0.48 -16.25
C ALA A 237 9.13 -0.63 -15.34
N GLY A 238 10.11 -1.40 -15.84
CA GLY A 238 10.89 -2.33 -15.02
C GLY A 238 10.09 -3.47 -14.40
N ILE A 239 9.02 -3.96 -15.03
CA ILE A 239 8.12 -4.96 -14.42
C ILE A 239 8.83 -6.23 -13.94
N LEU A 240 9.97 -6.57 -14.52
CA LEU A 240 10.84 -7.70 -14.16
C LEU A 240 12.29 -7.21 -13.92
N GLU A 241 12.45 -5.99 -13.39
CA GLU A 241 13.78 -5.46 -13.05
C GLU A 241 14.31 -6.13 -11.78
N THR A 242 15.57 -6.57 -11.83
CA THR A 242 16.25 -7.21 -10.69
C THR A 242 17.73 -6.91 -10.71
N GLU A 243 18.35 -6.68 -9.54
CA GLU A 243 19.78 -6.41 -9.42
C GLU A 243 20.63 -7.63 -9.75
N GLU A 244 20.15 -8.84 -9.47
CA GLU A 244 20.87 -10.08 -9.72
C GLU A 244 20.66 -10.65 -11.12
N GLY A 245 19.66 -10.18 -11.84
CA GLY A 245 19.26 -10.65 -13.17
C GLY A 245 18.41 -11.91 -13.13
N LEU A 246 17.50 -12.01 -14.10
CA LEU A 246 16.63 -13.18 -14.34
C LEU A 246 17.39 -14.25 -15.13
N ARG A 247 18.34 -14.93 -14.50
CA ARG A 247 19.08 -15.98 -15.16
C ARG A 247 18.20 -17.24 -15.25
N ASP A 248 18.18 -17.82 -16.45
CA ASP A 248 17.43 -19.05 -16.76
C ASP A 248 15.88 -18.93 -16.64
N ALA A 249 15.35 -17.74 -16.35
CA ALA A 249 13.89 -17.51 -16.32
C ALA A 249 13.30 -17.56 -17.73
N LYS A 250 12.08 -18.10 -17.84
CA LYS A 250 11.30 -18.15 -19.09
C LYS A 250 10.13 -17.21 -19.04
N ILE A 251 10.09 -16.31 -20.01
CA ILE A 251 9.01 -15.34 -20.15
C ILE A 251 8.16 -15.73 -21.36
N TYR A 252 6.93 -16.19 -21.11
CA TYR A 252 6.00 -16.56 -22.16
C TYR A 252 5.09 -15.38 -22.53
N VAL A 253 5.06 -15.05 -23.80
CA VAL A 253 4.22 -13.98 -24.38
C VAL A 253 3.46 -14.49 -25.59
N ILE A 254 2.34 -13.86 -25.90
CA ILE A 254 1.55 -14.20 -27.11
C ILE A 254 2.14 -13.45 -28.32
N ASP A 255 2.19 -14.14 -29.46
CA ASP A 255 2.66 -13.55 -30.72
C ASP A 255 1.82 -12.35 -31.13
N GLY A 256 2.47 -11.23 -31.36
CA GLY A 256 1.83 -9.97 -31.73
C GLY A 256 1.22 -9.18 -30.58
N SER A 257 1.29 -9.70 -29.34
CA SER A 257 0.76 -9.00 -28.17
C SER A 257 1.53 -7.77 -27.77
N TYR A 258 0.91 -6.92 -26.94
CA TYR A 258 1.57 -5.78 -26.30
C TYR A 258 2.81 -6.21 -25.50
N MET A 259 2.72 -7.32 -24.77
CA MET A 259 3.82 -7.82 -23.94
C MET A 259 5.02 -8.31 -24.78
N GLN A 260 4.79 -8.89 -25.95
CA GLN A 260 5.89 -9.20 -26.87
C GLN A 260 6.64 -7.95 -27.32
N GLU A 261 5.92 -6.86 -27.67
CA GLU A 261 6.53 -5.60 -28.05
C GLU A 261 7.19 -4.88 -26.87
N TYR A 262 6.63 -5.03 -25.68
CA TYR A 262 7.21 -4.51 -24.44
C TYR A 262 8.60 -5.12 -24.20
N PHE A 263 8.73 -6.45 -24.19
CA PHE A 263 10.00 -7.13 -23.93
C PHE A 263 11.03 -6.99 -25.07
N LYS A 264 10.62 -6.74 -26.29
CA LYS A 264 11.57 -6.35 -27.38
C LYS A 264 12.29 -5.03 -27.06
N LYS A 265 11.65 -4.12 -26.33
CA LYS A 265 12.18 -2.79 -25.99
C LYS A 265 12.82 -2.75 -24.60
N ASN A 266 12.34 -3.58 -23.68
CA ASN A 266 12.71 -3.59 -22.27
C ASN A 266 13.16 -5.00 -21.89
N ILE A 267 14.34 -5.42 -22.39
CA ILE A 267 14.92 -6.73 -22.08
C ILE A 267 15.37 -6.71 -20.60
N PRO A 268 14.87 -7.61 -19.75
CA PRO A 268 15.30 -7.68 -18.37
C PRO A 268 16.79 -8.03 -18.25
N TYR A 269 17.43 -7.54 -17.20
CA TYR A 269 18.83 -7.88 -16.91
C TYR A 269 18.95 -9.40 -16.65
N GLY A 270 20.04 -10.00 -17.17
CA GLY A 270 20.28 -11.45 -17.08
C GLY A 270 19.90 -12.21 -18.35
N GLU A 271 19.28 -11.55 -19.33
CA GLU A 271 18.92 -12.11 -20.65
C GLU A 271 18.06 -13.39 -20.53
N PRO A 272 16.88 -13.35 -19.88
CA PRO A 272 15.98 -14.48 -19.76
C PRO A 272 15.51 -14.96 -21.14
N GLU A 273 15.06 -16.21 -21.23
CA GLU A 273 14.47 -16.77 -22.46
C GLU A 273 13.08 -16.19 -22.68
N ILE A 274 12.87 -15.40 -23.76
CA ILE A 274 11.55 -14.90 -24.16
C ILE A 274 10.96 -15.83 -25.20
N ILE A 275 9.88 -16.52 -24.82
CA ILE A 275 9.21 -17.53 -25.62
C ILE A 275 7.89 -16.99 -26.16
N SER A 276 7.77 -16.89 -27.48
CA SER A 276 6.53 -16.48 -28.12
C SER A 276 5.71 -17.71 -28.50
N ALA A 277 4.42 -17.68 -28.16
CA ALA A 277 3.49 -18.75 -28.51
C ALA A 277 2.19 -18.19 -29.12
N SER A 278 1.56 -18.97 -29.97
CA SER A 278 0.27 -18.58 -30.57
C SER A 278 -0.92 -18.67 -29.61
N VAL A 279 -0.75 -19.32 -28.47
CA VAL A 279 -1.74 -19.43 -27.38
C VAL A 279 -1.01 -19.65 -26.08
N CYS A 280 -1.40 -18.93 -25.01
CA CYS A 280 -0.94 -19.20 -23.65
C CYS A 280 -1.57 -20.53 -23.20
N ARG A 281 -0.83 -21.64 -23.26
CA ARG A 281 -1.36 -22.94 -22.86
C ARG A 281 -1.16 -23.14 -21.37
N GLN A 282 -2.26 -23.15 -20.63
CA GLN A 282 -2.33 -23.98 -19.43
C GLN A 282 -2.44 -25.45 -19.90
N GLU A 283 -1.37 -26.20 -19.84
CA GLU A 283 -1.49 -27.64 -19.89
C GLU A 283 -2.06 -28.08 -18.52
N LYS A 284 -3.40 -28.23 -18.47
CA LYS A 284 -4.03 -28.95 -17.36
C LYS A 284 -3.50 -30.38 -17.38
N GLN A 285 -2.63 -30.71 -16.46
CA GLN A 285 -2.35 -32.09 -16.09
C GLN A 285 -3.48 -32.66 -15.23
#